data_c7f94ae2b8ab071ccd037806d53774f8
#
_entry.id   c7f94ae2b8ab071ccd037806d53774f8
#
_cell.length_a   1.000
_cell.length_b   1.000
_cell.length_c   1.000
_cell.angle_alpha   90.00
_cell.angle_beta   90.00
_cell.angle_gamma   90.00
#
_symmetry.space_group_name_H-M   'P 1'
#
loop_
_entity.id
_entity.type
_entity.pdbx_description
1 polymer ?
#
loop_
_entity_poly.entity_id
_entity_poly.type
_entity_poly.pdbx_seq_one_letter_code
_entity_poly.pdbx_strand_id
1 'polypeptide(L)'
;EPIHYMNKYVNACKNAIQYDNIVSIKHENNLLFHIELSNFHDKQQDQRGYFGTIQEVSINTLDELSEIIDDRCQTLTYLGFSKDYLHRFVVDNQLRGIDRIVPIGKALDMGVIWDGYDIVGHLSRIVHIY
;
A
#
# COMPACT_ATOMS: atom_id res chain seq x y z
N GLU A 1 6.54 12.84 19.51
CA GLU A 1 6.90 12.51 20.90
C GLU A 1 8.00 11.44 20.91
N PRO A 2 8.97 11.47 21.88
CA PRO A 2 10.11 10.52 21.89
C PRO A 2 9.70 9.05 21.83
N ILE A 3 8.57 8.68 22.44
CA ILE A 3 8.08 7.31 22.49
C ILE A 3 7.78 6.74 21.08
N HIS A 4 7.28 7.57 20.16
CA HIS A 4 7.02 7.13 18.81
C HIS A 4 8.30 6.81 18.03
N TYR A 5 9.37 7.55 18.30
CA TYR A 5 10.69 7.28 17.70
C TYR A 5 11.29 5.97 18.22
N MET A 6 11.17 5.73 19.52
CA MET A 6 11.62 4.47 20.11
C MET A 6 10.84 3.28 19.57
N ASN A 7 9.52 3.39 19.52
CA ASN A 7 8.65 2.32 18.99
C ASN A 7 8.98 2.00 17.53
N LYS A 8 9.24 3.01 16.71
CA LYS A 8 9.64 2.83 15.31
C LYS A 8 10.96 2.05 15.20
N TYR A 9 11.98 2.46 15.95
CA TYR A 9 13.27 1.78 15.95
C TYR A 9 13.15 0.33 16.45
N VAL A 10 12.47 0.13 17.58
CA VAL A 10 12.22 -1.20 18.15
C VAL A 10 11.44 -2.10 17.17
N ASN A 11 10.45 -1.54 16.47
CA ASN A 11 9.71 -2.28 15.45
C ASN A 11 10.61 -2.72 14.28
N ALA A 12 11.46 -1.84 13.78
CA ALA A 12 12.42 -2.18 12.73
C ALA A 12 13.39 -3.29 13.17
N CYS A 13 13.91 -3.21 14.40
CA CYS A 13 14.77 -4.26 14.96
C CYS A 13 14.04 -5.59 15.13
N LYS A 14 12.80 -5.57 15.62
CA LYS A 14 11.98 -6.78 15.76
C LYS A 14 11.72 -7.43 14.42
N ASN A 15 11.34 -6.64 13.43
CA ASN A 15 11.13 -7.15 12.07
C ASN A 15 12.39 -7.77 11.50
N ALA A 16 13.56 -7.15 11.68
CA ALA A 16 14.84 -7.67 11.21
C ALA A 16 15.24 -9.02 11.86
N ILE A 17 14.76 -9.28 13.07
CA ILE A 17 15.01 -10.55 13.77
C ILE A 17 13.97 -11.61 13.38
N GLN A 18 12.72 -11.18 13.16
CA GLN A 18 11.59 -12.08 12.97
C GLN A 18 11.45 -12.56 11.52
N TYR A 19 11.85 -11.73 10.55
CA TYR A 19 11.60 -11.97 9.13
C TYR A 19 12.92 -12.11 8.37
N ASP A 20 13.07 -13.20 7.67
CA ASP A 20 14.28 -13.58 6.94
C ASP A 20 14.38 -12.91 5.56
N ASN A 21 13.31 -12.28 5.08
CA ASN A 21 13.30 -11.55 3.82
C ASN A 21 13.88 -10.13 3.88
N ILE A 22 14.28 -9.65 5.05
CA ILE A 22 14.91 -8.33 5.20
C ILE A 22 16.40 -8.43 4.87
N VAL A 23 16.81 -7.76 3.80
CA VAL A 23 18.20 -7.72 3.33
C VAL A 23 18.99 -6.63 4.04
N SER A 24 18.43 -5.44 4.10
CA SER A 24 19.08 -4.28 4.73
C SER A 24 18.09 -3.30 5.33
N ILE A 25 18.52 -2.59 6.36
CA ILE A 25 17.80 -1.44 6.93
C ILE A 25 18.73 -0.24 6.95
N LYS A 26 18.36 0.80 6.23
CA LYS A 26 19.03 2.10 6.24
C LYS A 26 18.11 3.11 6.91
N HIS A 27 18.64 4.04 7.67
CA HIS A 27 17.84 5.07 8.30
C HIS A 27 18.54 6.43 8.33
N GLU A 28 17.75 7.48 8.26
CA GLU A 28 18.20 8.87 8.40
C GLU A 28 17.58 9.45 9.66
N ASN A 29 18.40 9.63 10.70
CA ASN A 29 18.03 10.29 11.96
C ASN A 29 16.68 9.85 12.55
N ASN A 30 16.29 8.59 12.37
CA ASN A 30 15.00 8.04 12.77
C ASN A 30 13.76 8.72 12.11
N LEU A 31 13.96 9.58 11.12
CA LEU A 31 12.86 10.16 10.34
C LEU A 31 12.41 9.19 9.25
N LEU A 32 13.37 8.63 8.52
CA LEU A 32 13.14 7.71 7.43
C LEU A 32 13.83 6.38 7.69
N PHE A 33 13.10 5.29 7.57
CA PHE A 33 13.64 3.93 7.49
C PHE A 33 13.36 3.38 6.10
N HIS A 34 14.41 2.94 5.44
CA HIS A 34 14.36 2.26 4.17
C HIS A 34 14.77 0.80 4.38
N ILE A 35 13.83 -0.11 4.16
CA ILE A 35 13.98 -1.54 4.39
C ILE A 35 13.95 -2.23 3.03
N GLU A 36 15.07 -2.81 2.65
CA GLU A 36 15.20 -3.59 1.43
C GLU A 36 14.82 -5.05 1.71
N LEU A 37 13.93 -5.58 0.88
CA LEU A 37 13.42 -6.94 0.97
C LEU A 37 13.92 -7.77 -0.21
N SER A 38 14.24 -9.04 0.03
CA SER A 38 14.59 -9.99 -1.03
C SER A 38 13.39 -10.47 -1.82
N ASN A 39 12.25 -10.60 -1.17
CA ASN A 39 10.99 -11.10 -1.72
C ASN A 39 9.82 -10.68 -0.82
N PHE A 40 8.59 -10.92 -1.26
CA PHE A 40 7.42 -10.81 -0.40
C PHE A 40 7.37 -11.98 0.59
N HIS A 41 6.78 -11.73 1.74
CA HIS A 41 6.52 -12.71 2.78
C HIS A 41 5.00 -12.89 2.91
N ASP A 42 4.52 -14.09 3.23
CA ASP A 42 3.08 -14.41 3.40
C ASP A 42 2.35 -13.44 4.34
N LYS A 43 3.09 -12.91 5.31
CA LYS A 43 2.59 -11.92 6.29
C LYS A 43 3.16 -10.52 6.04
N GLN A 44 3.36 -10.14 4.78
CA GLN A 44 3.96 -8.84 4.44
C GLN A 44 3.21 -7.68 5.07
N GLN A 45 1.88 -7.77 5.16
CA GLN A 45 1.07 -6.71 5.79
C GLN A 45 1.31 -6.58 7.30
N ASP A 46 1.78 -7.62 7.97
CA ASP A 46 2.11 -7.58 9.40
C ASP A 46 3.48 -6.92 9.67
N GLN A 47 4.32 -6.81 8.64
CA GLN A 47 5.62 -6.13 8.71
C GLN A 47 5.50 -4.60 8.59
N ARG A 48 4.30 -4.03 8.56
CA ARG A 48 4.11 -2.58 8.46
C ARG A 48 4.87 -1.85 9.56
N GLY A 49 5.64 -0.86 9.11
CA GLY A 49 6.36 0.03 10.01
C GLY A 49 5.52 1.23 10.45
N TYR A 50 6.10 2.02 11.33
CA TYR A 50 5.57 3.33 11.69
C TYR A 50 5.81 4.35 10.56
N PHE A 51 5.35 5.59 10.78
CA PHE A 51 5.54 6.71 9.85
C PHE A 51 6.98 6.80 9.31
N GLY A 52 7.13 7.12 8.03
CA GLY A 52 8.45 7.22 7.38
C GLY A 52 9.19 5.87 7.28
N THR A 53 8.50 4.74 7.35
CA THR A 53 9.06 3.43 7.01
C THR A 53 8.65 3.09 5.58
N ILE A 54 9.64 2.83 4.74
CA ILE A 54 9.48 2.42 3.34
C ILE A 54 10.08 1.03 3.20
N GLN A 55 9.31 0.10 2.68
CA GLN A 55 9.77 -1.22 2.26
C GLN A 55 9.93 -1.22 0.75
N GLU A 56 11.04 -1.74 0.27
CA GLU A 56 11.36 -1.85 -1.14
C GLU A 56 11.64 -3.31 -1.50
N VAL A 57 11.02 -3.77 -2.57
CA VAL A 57 11.25 -5.09 -3.15
C VAL A 57 11.28 -4.98 -4.67
N SER A 58 12.20 -5.69 -5.30
CA SER A 58 12.24 -5.81 -6.76
C SER A 58 11.37 -6.98 -7.20
N ILE A 59 10.47 -6.74 -8.14
CA ILE A 59 9.60 -7.75 -8.75
C ILE A 59 9.82 -7.78 -10.27
N ASN A 60 9.59 -8.93 -10.89
CA ASN A 60 9.73 -9.08 -12.34
C ASN A 60 8.44 -8.70 -13.07
N THR A 61 7.30 -9.01 -12.48
CA THR A 61 5.97 -8.71 -13.03
C THR A 61 5.09 -8.05 -11.97
N LEU A 62 4.13 -7.23 -12.40
CA LEU A 62 3.19 -6.61 -11.48
C LEU A 62 2.28 -7.66 -10.81
N ASP A 63 2.07 -8.82 -11.47
CA ASP A 63 1.23 -9.88 -10.95
C ASP A 63 1.74 -10.46 -9.61
N GLU A 64 3.06 -10.43 -9.38
CA GLU A 64 3.64 -10.82 -8.09
C GLU A 64 3.11 -9.98 -6.92
N LEU A 65 2.73 -8.71 -7.18
CA LEU A 65 2.14 -7.85 -6.16
C LEU A 65 0.77 -8.33 -5.69
N SER A 66 0.04 -9.09 -6.52
CA SER A 66 -1.28 -9.63 -6.18
C SER A 66 -1.26 -10.55 -4.97
N GLU A 67 -0.12 -11.21 -4.71
CA GLU A 67 0.05 -12.15 -3.59
C GLU A 67 -0.03 -11.47 -2.22
N ILE A 68 0.28 -10.18 -2.15
CA ILE A 68 0.29 -9.42 -0.89
C ILE A 68 -0.84 -8.40 -0.77
N ILE A 69 -1.65 -8.24 -1.82
CA ILE A 69 -2.79 -7.33 -1.80
C ILE A 69 -3.96 -7.98 -1.07
N ASP A 70 -4.40 -7.36 0.01
CA ASP A 70 -5.56 -7.75 0.80
C ASP A 70 -6.42 -6.53 1.17
N ASP A 71 -7.48 -6.73 1.94
CA ASP A 71 -8.43 -5.69 2.37
C ASP A 71 -7.79 -4.54 3.17
N ARG A 72 -6.54 -4.69 3.58
CA ARG A 72 -5.75 -3.63 4.25
C ARG A 72 -5.03 -2.71 3.27
N CYS A 73 -5.03 -3.05 1.97
CA CYS A 73 -4.45 -2.25 0.90
C CYS A 73 -5.55 -1.38 0.30
N GLN A 74 -5.44 -0.06 0.40
CA GLN A 74 -6.47 0.86 -0.06
C GLN A 74 -6.08 1.57 -1.36
N THR A 75 -4.87 2.10 -1.42
CA THR A 75 -4.41 2.91 -2.55
C THR A 75 -3.10 2.39 -3.10
N LEU A 76 -3.09 2.10 -4.40
CA LEU A 76 -1.89 1.82 -5.18
C LEU A 76 -1.49 3.09 -5.94
N THR A 77 -0.26 3.55 -5.75
CA THR A 77 0.32 4.61 -6.58
C THR A 77 1.26 4.01 -7.62
N TYR A 78 1.26 4.56 -8.81
CA TYR A 78 2.05 4.02 -9.92
C TYR A 78 2.85 5.08 -10.67
N LEU A 79 3.91 4.63 -11.33
CA LEU A 79 4.70 5.40 -12.29
C LEU A 79 5.11 4.50 -13.46
N GLY A 80 4.90 4.98 -14.69
CA GLY A 80 5.37 4.30 -15.91
C GLY A 80 4.46 3.20 -16.46
N PHE A 81 3.30 2.94 -15.85
CA PHE A 81 2.31 1.96 -16.35
C PHE A 81 1.19 2.65 -17.13
N SER A 82 0.67 1.97 -18.16
CA SER A 82 -0.53 2.42 -18.85
C SER A 82 -1.79 2.04 -18.06
N LYS A 83 -2.87 2.82 -18.24
CA LYS A 83 -4.17 2.53 -17.60
C LYS A 83 -4.72 1.16 -18.00
N ASP A 84 -4.58 0.78 -19.27
CA ASP A 84 -5.07 -0.52 -19.76
C ASP A 84 -4.30 -1.69 -19.15
N TYR A 85 -3.01 -1.52 -18.89
CA TYR A 85 -2.22 -2.53 -18.18
C TYR A 85 -2.67 -2.67 -16.74
N LEU A 86 -2.85 -1.56 -16.03
CA LEU A 86 -3.34 -1.54 -14.64
C LEU A 86 -4.76 -2.10 -14.52
N HIS A 87 -5.63 -1.80 -15.49
CA HIS A 87 -6.98 -2.38 -15.53
C HIS A 87 -6.94 -3.90 -15.66
N ARG A 88 -6.13 -4.42 -16.59
CA ARG A 88 -5.94 -5.87 -16.73
C ARG A 88 -5.37 -6.50 -15.46
N PHE A 89 -4.36 -5.89 -14.86
CA PHE A 89 -3.81 -6.35 -13.58
C PHE A 89 -4.89 -6.54 -12.51
N VAL A 90 -5.80 -5.59 -12.35
CA VAL A 90 -6.90 -5.68 -11.38
C VAL A 90 -7.88 -6.80 -11.73
N VAL A 91 -8.29 -6.88 -12.99
CA VAL A 91 -9.32 -7.83 -13.45
C VAL A 91 -8.78 -9.25 -13.49
N ASP A 92 -7.61 -9.46 -14.09
CA ASP A 92 -7.05 -10.80 -14.29
C ASP A 92 -6.66 -11.45 -12.96
N ASN A 93 -6.16 -10.66 -12.01
CA ASN A 93 -5.81 -11.12 -10.66
C ASN A 93 -7.00 -11.06 -9.67
N GLN A 94 -8.19 -10.60 -10.09
CA GLN A 94 -9.38 -10.49 -9.23
C GLN A 94 -9.08 -9.80 -7.90
N LEU A 95 -8.32 -8.70 -7.94
CA LEU A 95 -7.81 -8.04 -6.75
C LEU A 95 -8.93 -7.60 -5.82
N ARG A 96 -8.72 -7.83 -4.52
CA ARG A 96 -9.59 -7.36 -3.45
C ARG A 96 -8.76 -6.44 -2.55
N GLY A 97 -9.34 -5.30 -2.16
CA GLY A 97 -8.70 -4.39 -1.21
C GLY A 97 -8.08 -3.14 -1.81
N ILE A 98 -7.84 -3.05 -3.12
CA ILE A 98 -7.41 -1.79 -3.76
C ILE A 98 -8.65 -1.05 -4.27
N ASP A 99 -8.95 0.07 -3.62
CA ASP A 99 -10.07 0.95 -3.99
C ASP A 99 -9.65 2.03 -5.00
N ARG A 100 -8.36 2.38 -5.02
CA ARG A 100 -7.82 3.45 -5.86
C ARG A 100 -6.47 3.09 -6.45
N ILE A 101 -6.32 3.35 -7.75
CA ILE A 101 -5.04 3.30 -8.45
C ILE A 101 -4.77 4.67 -9.07
N VAL A 102 -3.75 5.38 -8.60
CA VAL A 102 -3.48 6.76 -8.98
C VAL A 102 -2.00 6.99 -9.30
N PRO A 103 -1.67 7.96 -10.15
CA PRO A 103 -0.26 8.32 -10.36
C PRO A 103 0.41 8.76 -9.05
N ILE A 104 1.72 8.55 -8.94
CA ILE A 104 2.53 9.07 -7.83
C ILE A 104 2.27 10.58 -7.67
N GLY A 105 2.11 11.02 -6.42
CA GLY A 105 1.77 12.40 -6.07
C GLY A 105 0.28 12.71 -6.04
N LYS A 106 -0.59 11.77 -6.43
CA LYS A 106 -2.05 11.94 -6.49
C LYS A 106 -2.82 11.14 -5.42
N ALA A 107 -2.14 10.56 -4.47
CA ALA A 107 -2.77 9.72 -3.44
C ALA A 107 -3.76 10.49 -2.55
N LEU A 108 -3.55 11.80 -2.35
CA LEU A 108 -4.41 12.64 -1.51
C LEU A 108 -5.42 13.48 -2.30
N ASP A 109 -5.44 13.39 -3.63
CA ASP A 109 -6.43 14.10 -4.45
C ASP A 109 -7.81 13.48 -4.21
N MET A 110 -8.71 14.23 -3.62
CA MET A 110 -10.09 13.79 -3.37
C MET A 110 -10.94 13.85 -4.63
N GLY A 111 -11.89 12.93 -4.73
CA GLY A 111 -12.88 12.87 -5.81
C GLY A 111 -14.25 12.42 -5.29
N VAL A 112 -15.22 12.35 -6.17
CA VAL A 112 -16.59 11.85 -5.86
C VAL A 112 -16.64 10.34 -5.67
N ILE A 113 -15.66 9.61 -6.21
CA ILE A 113 -15.40 8.21 -5.87
C ILE A 113 -14.23 8.21 -4.92
N TRP A 114 -14.43 7.74 -3.70
CA TRP A 114 -13.42 7.71 -2.65
C TRP A 114 -13.50 6.42 -1.86
N ASP A 115 -12.35 5.78 -1.65
CA ASP A 115 -12.23 4.53 -0.88
C ASP A 115 -13.25 3.46 -1.31
N GLY A 116 -13.45 3.30 -2.63
CA GLY A 116 -14.39 2.34 -3.20
C GLY A 116 -15.87 2.78 -3.15
N TYR A 117 -16.18 3.95 -2.59
CA TYR A 117 -17.55 4.45 -2.46
C TYR A 117 -17.88 5.54 -3.48
N ASP A 118 -19.06 5.44 -4.10
CA ASP A 118 -19.70 6.56 -4.80
C ASP A 118 -20.36 7.48 -3.75
N ILE A 119 -19.66 8.55 -3.38
CA ILE A 119 -20.12 9.51 -2.38
C ILE A 119 -21.43 10.17 -2.82
N VAL A 120 -21.58 10.50 -4.10
CA VAL A 120 -22.81 11.14 -4.62
C VAL A 120 -23.98 10.18 -4.50
N GLY A 121 -23.82 8.94 -4.93
CA GLY A 121 -24.86 7.90 -4.83
C GLY A 121 -25.27 7.61 -3.38
N HIS A 122 -24.29 7.52 -2.48
CA HIS A 122 -24.54 7.24 -1.07
C HIS A 122 -25.21 8.41 -0.30
N LEU A 123 -24.95 9.65 -0.70
CA LEU A 123 -25.52 10.86 -0.08
C LEU A 123 -26.77 11.37 -0.79
N SER A 124 -27.18 10.75 -1.89
CA SER A 124 -28.35 11.13 -2.68
C SER A 124 -29.55 10.24 -2.35
N ARG A 125 -30.73 10.79 -2.61
CA ARG A 125 -32.02 10.06 -2.53
C ARG A 125 -32.73 10.16 -3.87
N ILE A 126 -33.28 9.03 -4.30
CA ILE A 126 -34.17 9.00 -5.46
C ILE A 126 -35.61 9.24 -4.95
N VAL A 127 -36.26 10.26 -5.51
CA VAL A 127 -37.70 10.49 -5.30
C VAL A 127 -38.43 9.97 -6.50
N HIS A 128 -39.29 8.97 -6.29
CA HIS A 128 -40.12 8.40 -7.33
C HIS A 128 -41.54 8.95 -7.21
N ILE A 129 -42.09 9.48 -8.31
CA ILE A 129 -43.45 10.01 -8.40
C ILE A 129 -44.18 9.16 -9.44
N TYR A 130 -45.30 8.59 -9.06
CA TYR A 130 -46.20 7.83 -9.96
C TYR A 130 -47.16 8.74 -10.68
#